data_b4b89a3f90343d39901cad1a45d78fdb
#
_entry.id   b4b89a3f90343d39901cad1a45d78fdb
#
_cell.length_a   1.000
_cell.length_b   1.000
_cell.length_c   1.000
_cell.angle_alpha   90.00
_cell.angle_beta   90.00
_cell.angle_gamma   90.00
#
_symmetry.space_group_name_H-M   'P 1'
#
loop_
_entity.id
_entity.type
_entity.pdbx_description
1 polymer ?
#
loop_
_entity_poly.entity_id
_entity_poly.type
_entity_poly.pdbx_seq_one_letter_code
_entity_poly.pdbx_strand_id
1 'polypeptide(L)'
;MSSLLTPSAFATEDVRRTVLDNGLVVLTKEVHTSPIVTNMIWYRVGSRNEELGQTGKSHFLEHMLFKGTDRFKKGEIDLLTLKNGGANNAFTSHDFTAYYFNFASDRWNIALEIEADRMVSCTFEAEEYESEKKVVIEELKTGLDSPWGLLLQEEEATAYKVHPYRNPIVGWLQDVERATVEEQQAYYRRYYHPNNATLVIAGDFNTEEVLAKVDRAFGAIPSGPPAAPMLHKEPPQ
;
A
#
# COMPACT_ATOMS: atom_id res chain seq x y z
N MET A 1 29.53 -33.46 -30.81
CA MET A 1 28.16 -32.95 -30.98
C MET A 1 27.81 -32.15 -29.72
N SER A 2 27.96 -30.83 -29.79
CA SER A 2 27.68 -29.95 -28.67
C SER A 2 26.21 -29.51 -28.77
N SER A 3 25.40 -29.98 -27.84
CA SER A 3 24.00 -29.57 -27.70
C SER A 3 23.98 -28.17 -27.14
N LEU A 4 23.67 -27.17 -27.96
CA LEU A 4 23.35 -25.82 -27.56
C LEU A 4 21.98 -25.86 -26.86
N LEU A 5 21.99 -25.77 -25.54
CA LEU A 5 20.80 -25.44 -24.76
C LEU A 5 20.36 -24.02 -25.14
N THR A 6 19.34 -23.93 -25.98
CA THR A 6 18.61 -22.69 -26.17
C THR A 6 18.04 -22.24 -24.83
N PRO A 7 18.30 -20.99 -24.34
CA PRO A 7 17.65 -20.51 -23.20
C PRO A 7 16.13 -20.50 -23.46
N SER A 8 15.37 -21.20 -22.63
CA SER A 8 13.94 -21.10 -22.59
C SER A 8 13.63 -19.62 -22.40
N ALA A 9 13.10 -18.97 -23.43
CA ALA A 9 12.48 -17.66 -23.25
C ALA A 9 11.37 -17.89 -22.26
N PHE A 10 11.50 -17.35 -21.05
CA PHE A 10 10.36 -17.18 -20.16
C PHE A 10 9.36 -16.39 -20.99
N ALA A 11 8.27 -17.06 -21.42
CA ALA A 11 7.15 -16.36 -21.98
C ALA A 11 6.81 -15.25 -20.99
N THR A 12 6.86 -14.01 -21.43
CA THR A 12 6.23 -12.90 -20.71
C THR A 12 4.76 -13.23 -20.76
N GLU A 13 4.33 -14.04 -19.78
CA GLU A 13 2.94 -14.44 -19.66
C GLU A 13 2.11 -13.16 -19.63
N ASP A 14 1.07 -13.13 -20.44
CA ASP A 14 0.24 -11.99 -20.81
C ASP A 14 -0.29 -11.18 -19.61
N VAL A 15 0.53 -10.30 -19.06
CA VAL A 15 0.08 -9.28 -18.14
C VAL A 15 -0.44 -8.12 -18.99
N ARG A 16 -1.73 -7.88 -18.92
CA ARG A 16 -2.33 -6.73 -19.59
C ARG A 16 -2.20 -5.50 -18.70
N ARG A 17 -1.67 -4.42 -19.28
CA ARG A 17 -1.57 -3.11 -18.66
C ARG A 17 -2.62 -2.18 -19.28
N THR A 18 -3.49 -1.63 -18.43
CA THR A 18 -4.49 -0.62 -18.79
C THR A 18 -4.28 0.61 -17.92
N VAL A 19 -4.58 1.80 -18.44
CA VAL A 19 -4.55 3.05 -17.66
C VAL A 19 -5.92 3.69 -17.80
N LEU A 20 -6.58 3.98 -16.68
CA LEU A 20 -7.83 4.71 -16.67
C LEU A 20 -7.59 6.20 -16.93
N ASP A 21 -8.63 6.92 -17.31
CA ASP A 21 -8.57 8.37 -17.61
C ASP A 21 -8.08 9.20 -16.42
N ASN A 22 -8.32 8.73 -15.18
CA ASN A 22 -7.83 9.35 -13.96
C ASN A 22 -6.38 8.98 -13.60
N GLY A 23 -5.70 8.21 -14.44
CA GLY A 23 -4.30 7.84 -14.29
C GLY A 23 -4.04 6.59 -13.45
N LEU A 24 -5.07 5.89 -12.95
CA LEU A 24 -4.89 4.60 -12.28
C LEU A 24 -4.32 3.58 -13.27
N VAL A 25 -3.18 3.00 -12.91
CA VAL A 25 -2.59 1.88 -13.66
C VAL A 25 -3.22 0.58 -13.17
N VAL A 26 -3.76 -0.21 -14.09
CA VAL A 26 -4.35 -1.52 -13.81
C VAL A 26 -3.54 -2.59 -14.51
N LEU A 27 -3.03 -3.56 -13.75
CA LEU A 27 -2.34 -4.74 -14.25
C LEU A 27 -3.23 -5.96 -14.00
N THR A 28 -3.57 -6.69 -15.06
CA THR A 28 -4.39 -7.90 -14.95
C THR A 28 -3.64 -9.11 -15.48
N LYS A 29 -3.78 -10.24 -14.78
CA LYS A 29 -3.26 -11.55 -15.21
C LYS A 29 -4.29 -12.64 -14.94
N GLU A 30 -4.82 -13.25 -15.99
CA GLU A 30 -5.71 -14.40 -15.87
C GLU A 30 -4.92 -15.66 -15.50
N VAL A 31 -5.37 -16.38 -14.47
CA VAL A 31 -4.78 -17.64 -13.98
C VAL A 31 -5.92 -18.55 -13.56
N HIS A 32 -6.26 -19.53 -14.40
CA HIS A 32 -7.45 -20.39 -14.20
C HIS A 32 -7.12 -21.74 -13.51
N THR A 33 -6.00 -21.83 -12.83
CA THR A 33 -5.58 -23.06 -12.12
C THR A 33 -6.31 -23.29 -10.80
N SER A 34 -6.84 -22.22 -10.21
CA SER A 34 -7.61 -22.24 -8.95
C SER A 34 -8.63 -21.12 -8.95
N PRO A 35 -9.83 -21.33 -8.38
CA PRO A 35 -10.91 -20.35 -8.36
C PRO A 35 -10.65 -19.26 -7.30
N ILE A 36 -9.51 -18.58 -7.39
CA ILE A 36 -9.07 -17.54 -6.45
C ILE A 36 -8.64 -16.31 -7.24
N VAL A 37 -8.92 -15.13 -6.71
CA VAL A 37 -8.45 -13.84 -7.23
C VAL A 37 -7.77 -13.07 -6.12
N THR A 38 -6.56 -12.58 -6.42
CA THR A 38 -5.81 -11.64 -5.60
C THR A 38 -5.99 -10.24 -6.18
N ASN A 39 -6.42 -9.30 -5.35
CA ASN A 39 -6.40 -7.87 -5.63
C ASN A 39 -5.34 -7.22 -4.78
N MET A 40 -4.48 -6.40 -5.36
CA MET A 40 -3.46 -5.67 -4.62
C MET A 40 -3.34 -4.26 -5.17
N ILE A 41 -3.55 -3.27 -4.32
CA ILE A 41 -3.32 -1.87 -4.68
C ILE A 41 -2.00 -1.38 -4.08
N TRP A 42 -1.19 -0.74 -4.90
CA TRP A 42 0.13 -0.21 -4.57
C TRP A 42 0.10 1.30 -4.70
N TYR A 43 0.35 2.01 -3.61
CA TYR A 43 0.56 3.46 -3.62
C TYR A 43 2.05 3.77 -3.68
N ARG A 44 2.46 4.70 -4.56
CA ARG A 44 3.85 5.14 -4.70
C ARG A 44 4.22 6.13 -3.61
N VAL A 45 4.09 5.69 -2.38
CA VAL A 45 4.41 6.43 -1.17
C VAL A 45 4.82 5.47 -0.07
N GLY A 46 5.93 5.78 0.57
CA GLY A 46 6.49 5.02 1.69
C GLY A 46 7.36 5.93 2.54
N SER A 47 8.15 5.38 3.45
CA SER A 47 8.91 6.17 4.41
C SER A 47 9.88 7.17 3.77
N ARG A 48 10.35 6.92 2.54
CA ARG A 48 11.22 7.88 1.82
C ARG A 48 10.53 9.21 1.47
N ASN A 49 9.20 9.24 1.46
CA ASN A 49 8.41 10.42 1.12
C ASN A 49 8.13 11.32 2.33
N GLU A 50 8.60 10.92 3.49
CA GLU A 50 8.40 11.61 4.76
C GLU A 50 9.47 12.67 4.99
N GLU A 51 9.10 13.72 5.70
CA GLU A 51 10.04 14.78 6.07
C GLU A 51 10.67 14.49 7.44
N LEU A 52 11.88 14.99 7.67
CA LEU A 52 12.50 14.90 9.00
C LEU A 52 11.63 15.59 10.05
N GLY A 53 11.44 14.95 11.18
CA GLY A 53 10.55 15.40 12.24
C GLY A 53 9.08 14.95 12.04
N GLN A 54 8.81 14.18 10.98
CA GLN A 54 7.48 13.68 10.62
C GLN A 54 7.55 12.25 10.05
N THR A 55 8.47 11.45 10.56
CA THR A 55 8.68 10.06 10.11
C THR A 55 7.61 9.11 10.66
N GLY A 56 7.40 7.97 9.98
CA GLY A 56 6.41 6.96 10.36
C GLY A 56 5.00 7.21 9.83
N LYS A 57 4.76 8.29 9.08
CA LYS A 57 3.43 8.63 8.55
C LYS A 57 2.87 7.60 7.58
N SER A 58 3.71 6.99 6.74
CA SER A 58 3.27 5.99 5.76
C SER A 58 2.78 4.73 6.47
N HIS A 59 3.53 4.23 7.44
CA HIS A 59 3.16 3.08 8.23
C HIS A 59 1.93 3.34 9.10
N PHE A 60 1.88 4.48 9.77
CA PHE A 60 0.71 4.85 10.57
C PHE A 60 -0.54 5.02 9.70
N LEU A 61 -0.40 5.56 8.48
CA LEU A 61 -1.51 5.65 7.53
C LEU A 61 -2.01 4.26 7.09
N GLU A 62 -1.10 3.31 6.90
CA GLU A 62 -1.45 1.92 6.63
C GLU A 62 -2.43 1.40 7.70
N HIS A 63 -2.11 1.57 8.99
CA HIS A 63 -2.98 1.20 10.11
C HIS A 63 -4.33 1.91 10.06
N MET A 64 -4.33 3.22 9.81
CA MET A 64 -5.56 4.02 9.80
C MET A 64 -6.54 3.60 8.71
N LEU A 65 -6.08 3.06 7.59
CA LEU A 65 -6.96 2.57 6.52
C LEU A 65 -7.78 1.32 6.91
N PHE A 66 -7.49 0.70 8.04
CA PHE A 66 -8.30 -0.37 8.65
C PHE A 66 -9.29 0.14 9.71
N LYS A 67 -9.21 1.42 10.09
CA LYS A 67 -10.02 1.96 11.20
C LYS A 67 -11.37 2.51 10.80
N GLY A 68 -11.62 2.66 9.51
CA GLY A 68 -12.94 3.00 8.98
C GLY A 68 -12.90 3.99 7.83
N THR A 69 -14.01 4.03 7.14
CA THR A 69 -14.32 4.94 6.04
C THR A 69 -15.75 5.46 6.23
N ASP A 70 -16.22 6.30 5.32
CA ASP A 70 -17.62 6.74 5.32
C ASP A 70 -18.62 5.57 5.14
N ARG A 71 -18.20 4.50 4.42
CA ARG A 71 -19.04 3.30 4.16
C ARG A 71 -18.83 2.17 5.16
N PHE A 72 -17.61 1.96 5.60
CA PHE A 72 -17.21 0.83 6.44
C PHE A 72 -16.74 1.33 7.80
N LYS A 73 -17.41 0.91 8.85
CA LYS A 73 -16.98 1.22 10.23
C LYS A 73 -15.74 0.37 10.60
N LYS A 74 -15.09 0.76 11.69
CA LYS A 74 -13.98 0.01 12.27
C LYS A 74 -14.30 -1.48 12.40
N GLY A 75 -13.42 -2.34 11.87
CA GLY A 75 -13.55 -3.79 11.87
C GLY A 75 -14.55 -4.37 10.87
N GLU A 76 -15.34 -3.55 10.16
CA GLU A 76 -16.30 -4.05 9.16
C GLU A 76 -15.60 -4.60 7.92
N ILE A 77 -14.46 -4.03 7.51
CA ILE A 77 -13.65 -4.53 6.38
C ILE A 77 -13.19 -5.95 6.68
N ASP A 78 -12.62 -6.19 7.87
CA ASP A 78 -12.15 -7.50 8.28
C ASP A 78 -13.30 -8.50 8.42
N LEU A 79 -14.39 -8.06 9.04
CA LEU A 79 -15.59 -8.88 9.20
C LEU A 79 -16.20 -9.26 7.83
N LEU A 80 -16.27 -8.31 6.90
CA LEU A 80 -16.77 -8.56 5.53
C LEU A 80 -15.86 -9.54 4.79
N THR A 81 -14.55 -9.36 4.92
CA THR A 81 -13.54 -10.24 4.33
C THR A 81 -13.68 -11.67 4.86
N LEU A 82 -13.73 -11.83 6.18
CA LEU A 82 -13.89 -13.15 6.81
C LEU A 82 -15.21 -13.83 6.47
N LYS A 83 -16.33 -13.10 6.49
CA LYS A 83 -17.66 -13.62 6.12
C LYS A 83 -17.72 -14.14 4.68
N ASN A 84 -16.90 -13.59 3.81
CA ASN A 84 -16.80 -14.01 2.42
C ASN A 84 -15.65 -15.00 2.16
N GLY A 85 -15.04 -15.56 3.21
CA GLY A 85 -13.97 -16.55 3.11
C GLY A 85 -12.68 -16.00 2.51
N GLY A 86 -12.48 -14.70 2.59
CA GLY A 86 -11.28 -14.02 2.12
C GLY A 86 -10.24 -13.81 3.21
N ALA A 87 -9.11 -13.24 2.80
CA ALA A 87 -8.07 -12.74 3.67
C ALA A 87 -7.57 -11.40 3.14
N ASN A 88 -7.19 -10.50 4.03
CA ASN A 88 -6.58 -9.22 3.67
C ASN A 88 -5.34 -8.96 4.55
N ASN A 89 -4.46 -8.11 4.06
CA ASN A 89 -3.40 -7.50 4.85
C ASN A 89 -2.85 -6.28 4.10
N ALA A 90 -1.87 -5.61 4.73
CA ALA A 90 -1.13 -4.51 4.12
C ALA A 90 0.33 -4.58 4.55
N PHE A 91 1.17 -3.79 3.90
CA PHE A 91 2.56 -3.57 4.29
C PHE A 91 3.09 -2.27 3.71
N THR A 92 3.95 -1.63 4.48
CA THR A 92 4.67 -0.42 4.10
C THR A 92 6.15 -0.70 3.93
N SER A 93 6.74 -0.10 2.90
CA SER A 93 8.18 -0.12 2.64
C SER A 93 8.69 1.32 2.51
N HIS A 94 9.96 1.47 2.19
CA HIS A 94 10.53 2.80 1.91
C HIS A 94 9.86 3.47 0.70
N ASP A 95 9.53 2.72 -0.35
CA ASP A 95 9.10 3.24 -1.66
C ASP A 95 7.61 3.17 -1.90
N PHE A 96 6.90 2.33 -1.18
CA PHE A 96 5.49 2.05 -1.42
C PHE A 96 4.76 1.58 -0.17
N THR A 97 3.43 1.70 -0.22
CA THR A 97 2.50 1.06 0.70
C THR A 97 1.52 0.24 -0.13
N ALA A 98 1.26 -1.00 0.25
CA ALA A 98 0.39 -1.90 -0.49
C ALA A 98 -0.66 -2.54 0.41
N TYR A 99 -1.86 -2.74 -0.14
CA TYR A 99 -2.98 -3.42 0.49
C TYR A 99 -3.44 -4.54 -0.42
N TYR A 100 -3.80 -5.69 0.14
CA TYR A 100 -4.26 -6.81 -0.67
C TYR A 100 -5.41 -7.59 -0.05
N PHE A 101 -6.17 -8.21 -0.94
CA PHE A 101 -7.26 -9.12 -0.63
C PHE A 101 -7.13 -10.38 -1.48
N ASN A 102 -7.40 -11.52 -0.87
CA ASN A 102 -7.58 -12.79 -1.53
C ASN A 102 -9.01 -13.25 -1.33
N PHE A 103 -9.74 -13.51 -2.42
CA PHE A 103 -11.11 -14.01 -2.39
C PHE A 103 -11.30 -15.15 -3.40
N ALA A 104 -12.37 -15.92 -3.22
CA ALA A 104 -12.85 -16.79 -4.28
C ALA A 104 -13.29 -15.98 -5.51
N SER A 105 -13.19 -16.58 -6.71
CA SER A 105 -13.44 -15.91 -8.00
C SER A 105 -14.89 -15.42 -8.19
N ASP A 106 -15.83 -15.88 -7.39
CA ASP A 106 -17.25 -15.44 -7.43
C ASP A 106 -17.53 -14.17 -6.58
N ARG A 107 -16.57 -13.69 -5.77
CA ARG A 107 -16.79 -12.58 -4.81
C ARG A 107 -15.63 -11.59 -4.65
N TRP A 108 -14.61 -11.70 -5.45
CA TRP A 108 -13.42 -10.84 -5.39
C TRP A 108 -13.70 -9.34 -5.61
N ASN A 109 -14.82 -8.99 -6.26
CA ASN A 109 -15.21 -7.60 -6.47
C ASN A 109 -15.45 -6.81 -5.17
N ILE A 110 -15.66 -7.50 -4.05
CA ILE A 110 -15.72 -6.89 -2.71
C ILE A 110 -14.45 -6.06 -2.43
N ALA A 111 -13.29 -6.57 -2.84
CA ALA A 111 -12.03 -5.86 -2.70
C ALA A 111 -12.02 -4.52 -3.45
N LEU A 112 -12.59 -4.45 -4.66
CA LEU A 112 -12.65 -3.20 -5.43
C LEU A 112 -13.48 -2.14 -4.72
N GLU A 113 -14.59 -2.53 -4.11
CA GLU A 113 -15.48 -1.62 -3.37
C GLU A 113 -14.77 -1.06 -2.12
N ILE A 114 -14.06 -1.92 -1.40
CA ILE A 114 -13.29 -1.53 -0.21
C ILE A 114 -12.15 -0.59 -0.60
N GLU A 115 -11.36 -0.96 -1.61
CA GLU A 115 -10.18 -0.18 -2.01
C GLU A 115 -10.54 1.17 -2.62
N ALA A 116 -11.59 1.22 -3.44
CA ALA A 116 -12.07 2.48 -4.01
C ALA A 116 -12.56 3.44 -2.91
N ASP A 117 -13.27 2.91 -1.92
CA ASP A 117 -13.76 3.69 -0.78
C ASP A 117 -12.60 4.16 0.12
N ARG A 118 -11.67 3.26 0.49
CA ARG A 118 -10.47 3.62 1.27
C ARG A 118 -9.60 4.67 0.59
N MET A 119 -9.60 4.73 -0.73
CA MET A 119 -8.82 5.73 -1.47
C MET A 119 -9.32 7.16 -1.27
N VAL A 120 -10.61 7.35 -0.94
CA VAL A 120 -11.24 8.68 -0.94
C VAL A 120 -11.89 9.07 0.37
N SER A 121 -12.30 8.12 1.21
CA SER A 121 -13.19 8.37 2.35
C SER A 121 -12.69 7.81 3.68
N CYS A 122 -11.37 7.54 3.81
CA CYS A 122 -10.78 7.13 5.08
C CYS A 122 -11.10 8.16 6.17
N THR A 123 -11.66 7.70 7.29
CA THR A 123 -11.95 8.52 8.45
C THR A 123 -10.77 8.51 9.43
N PHE A 124 -10.56 9.65 10.09
CA PHE A 124 -9.50 9.82 11.08
C PHE A 124 -10.15 10.29 12.39
N GLU A 125 -11.01 9.44 12.93
CA GLU A 125 -11.66 9.72 14.21
C GLU A 125 -10.60 9.90 15.31
N ALA A 126 -10.65 11.02 16.04
CA ALA A 126 -9.59 11.41 16.98
C ALA A 126 -9.31 10.34 18.04
N GLU A 127 -10.35 9.70 18.55
CA GLU A 127 -10.22 8.64 19.56
C GLU A 127 -9.53 7.40 18.98
N GLU A 128 -9.90 7.00 17.76
CA GLU A 128 -9.27 5.87 17.05
C GLU A 128 -7.82 6.17 16.69
N TYR A 129 -7.55 7.38 16.24
CA TYR A 129 -6.20 7.82 15.92
C TYR A 129 -5.28 7.74 17.15
N GLU A 130 -5.69 8.28 18.30
CA GLU A 130 -4.91 8.22 19.52
C GLU A 130 -4.79 6.80 20.10
N SER A 131 -5.79 5.95 19.89
CA SER A 131 -5.71 4.54 20.23
C SER A 131 -4.69 3.81 19.37
N GLU A 132 -4.73 4.02 18.05
CA GLU A 132 -3.84 3.36 17.11
C GLU A 132 -2.41 3.87 17.20
N LYS A 133 -2.20 5.14 17.52
CA LYS A 133 -0.87 5.69 17.82
C LYS A 133 -0.14 4.87 18.90
N LYS A 134 -0.86 4.43 19.94
CA LYS A 134 -0.28 3.58 20.99
C LYS A 134 0.12 2.22 20.45
N VAL A 135 -0.65 1.64 19.53
CA VAL A 135 -0.32 0.37 18.88
C VAL A 135 0.97 0.51 18.07
N VAL A 136 1.05 1.56 17.22
CA VAL A 136 2.26 1.84 16.41
C VAL A 136 3.49 2.06 17.30
N ILE A 137 3.34 2.77 18.42
CA ILE A 137 4.42 2.97 19.40
C ILE A 137 4.87 1.63 20.02
N GLU A 138 3.94 0.74 20.36
CA GLU A 138 4.30 -0.57 20.92
C GLU A 138 4.96 -1.49 19.88
N GLU A 139 4.55 -1.42 18.61
CA GLU A 139 5.25 -2.12 17.51
C GLU A 139 6.69 -1.60 17.34
N LEU A 140 6.87 -0.28 17.36
CA LEU A 140 8.19 0.35 17.32
C LEU A 140 9.08 -0.14 18.46
N LYS A 141 8.57 -0.14 19.71
CA LYS A 141 9.31 -0.64 20.87
C LYS A 141 9.67 -2.12 20.72
N THR A 142 8.73 -2.95 20.26
CA THR A 142 8.97 -4.37 20.00
C THR A 142 10.09 -4.58 18.96
N GLY A 143 10.13 -3.74 17.92
CA GLY A 143 11.23 -3.73 16.95
C GLY A 143 12.57 -3.40 17.58
N LEU A 144 12.60 -2.44 18.51
CA LEU A 144 13.83 -2.06 19.24
C LEU A 144 14.29 -3.12 20.26
N ASP A 145 13.42 -3.99 20.74
CA ASP A 145 13.78 -5.11 21.61
C ASP A 145 14.48 -6.26 20.85
N SER A 146 14.42 -6.23 19.51
CA SER A 146 15.10 -7.21 18.66
C SER A 146 16.54 -6.76 18.34
N PRO A 147 17.58 -7.53 18.71
CA PRO A 147 18.96 -7.21 18.32
C PRO A 147 19.15 -7.07 16.80
N TRP A 148 18.38 -7.84 16.02
CA TRP A 148 18.40 -7.77 14.57
C TRP A 148 17.73 -6.48 14.05
N GLY A 149 16.63 -6.07 14.66
CA GLY A 149 15.96 -4.80 14.34
C GLY A 149 16.85 -3.58 14.60
N LEU A 150 17.53 -3.56 15.74
CA LEU A 150 18.52 -2.53 16.08
C LEU A 150 19.68 -2.50 15.08
N LEU A 151 20.21 -3.69 14.72
CA LEU A 151 21.32 -3.75 13.75
C LEU A 151 20.94 -3.16 12.40
N LEU A 152 19.77 -3.52 11.85
CA LEU A 152 19.30 -3.01 10.57
C LEU A 152 19.05 -1.51 10.63
N GLN A 153 18.44 -1.00 11.69
CA GLN A 153 18.21 0.43 11.87
C GLN A 153 19.53 1.23 11.91
N GLU A 154 20.53 0.75 12.64
CA GLU A 154 21.85 1.39 12.73
C GLU A 154 22.63 1.27 11.41
N GLU A 155 22.48 0.16 10.69
CA GLU A 155 23.05 -0.02 9.36
C GLU A 155 22.51 1.03 8.39
N GLU A 156 21.19 1.17 8.27
CA GLU A 156 20.54 2.14 7.38
C GLU A 156 20.90 3.58 7.78
N ALA A 157 20.85 3.91 9.07
CA ALA A 157 21.18 5.24 9.58
C ALA A 157 22.65 5.61 9.32
N THR A 158 23.55 4.61 9.26
CA THR A 158 24.99 4.81 8.98
C THR A 158 25.26 4.82 7.48
N ALA A 159 24.63 3.93 6.71
CA ALA A 159 24.82 3.78 5.26
C ALA A 159 24.33 5.02 4.49
N TYR A 160 23.24 5.63 4.93
CA TYR A 160 22.65 6.81 4.30
C TYR A 160 22.84 8.06 5.14
N LYS A 161 23.51 9.07 4.59
CA LYS A 161 23.76 10.35 5.29
C LYS A 161 22.64 11.36 5.10
N VAL A 162 22.03 11.35 3.92
CA VAL A 162 21.03 12.34 3.48
C VAL A 162 19.76 11.65 2.98
N HIS A 163 19.90 10.50 2.29
CA HIS A 163 18.76 9.82 1.70
C HIS A 163 17.76 9.36 2.79
N PRO A 164 16.45 9.53 2.57
CA PRO A 164 15.43 9.17 3.58
C PRO A 164 15.41 7.70 4.00
N TYR A 165 16.07 6.81 3.27
CA TYR A 165 16.24 5.41 3.68
C TYR A 165 16.97 5.24 5.02
N ARG A 166 17.64 6.28 5.50
CA ARG A 166 18.21 6.32 6.85
C ARG A 166 17.18 6.26 7.98
N ASN A 167 15.92 6.57 7.68
CA ASN A 167 14.85 6.61 8.68
C ASN A 167 14.12 5.26 8.70
N PRO A 168 13.82 4.73 9.88
CA PRO A 168 13.05 3.49 9.98
C PRO A 168 11.65 3.67 9.38
N ILE A 169 11.12 2.61 8.75
CA ILE A 169 9.78 2.62 8.12
C ILE A 169 8.71 2.96 9.14
N VAL A 170 8.83 2.43 10.36
CA VAL A 170 7.90 2.71 11.46
C VAL A 170 8.04 4.13 12.04
N GLY A 171 9.08 4.86 11.63
CA GLY A 171 9.39 6.21 12.10
C GLY A 171 10.22 6.23 13.38
N TRP A 172 10.68 7.44 13.73
CA TRP A 172 11.31 7.68 15.01
C TRP A 172 10.25 7.89 16.09
N LEU A 173 10.48 7.33 17.28
CA LEU A 173 9.52 7.39 18.39
C LEU A 173 8.98 8.80 18.65
N GLN A 174 9.87 9.79 18.69
CA GLN A 174 9.49 11.19 18.97
C GLN A 174 8.58 11.78 17.89
N ASP A 175 8.74 11.36 16.63
CA ASP A 175 7.93 11.83 15.51
C ASP A 175 6.54 11.20 15.58
N VAL A 176 6.46 9.89 15.84
CA VAL A 176 5.19 9.17 16.00
C VAL A 176 4.40 9.70 17.21
N GLU A 177 5.07 9.98 18.35
CA GLU A 177 4.42 10.56 19.54
C GLU A 177 3.80 11.93 19.27
N ARG A 178 4.44 12.75 18.41
CA ARG A 178 4.00 14.11 18.08
C ARG A 178 3.01 14.17 16.93
N ALA A 179 2.89 13.10 16.15
CA ALA A 179 2.03 13.06 14.97
C ALA A 179 0.59 13.46 15.30
N THR A 180 -0.02 14.27 14.43
CA THR A 180 -1.38 14.77 14.58
C THR A 180 -2.32 14.23 13.50
N VAL A 181 -3.62 14.24 13.80
CA VAL A 181 -4.67 13.84 12.85
C VAL A 181 -4.60 14.70 11.58
N GLU A 182 -4.42 16.01 11.73
CA GLU A 182 -4.39 16.97 10.62
C GLU A 182 -3.22 16.69 9.66
N GLU A 183 -2.05 16.39 10.20
CA GLU A 183 -0.88 16.02 9.41
C GLU A 183 -1.08 14.68 8.68
N GLN A 184 -1.70 13.70 9.34
CA GLN A 184 -1.99 12.41 8.76
C GLN A 184 -3.02 12.52 7.63
N GLN A 185 -4.07 13.31 7.83
CA GLN A 185 -5.06 13.63 6.80
C GLN A 185 -4.44 14.36 5.61
N ALA A 186 -3.53 15.30 5.86
CA ALA A 186 -2.81 16.01 4.79
C ALA A 186 -1.94 15.05 3.98
N TYR A 187 -1.26 14.11 4.66
CA TYR A 187 -0.45 13.08 4.03
C TYR A 187 -1.32 12.14 3.16
N TYR A 188 -2.45 11.67 3.70
CA TYR A 188 -3.41 10.85 2.96
C TYR A 188 -3.89 11.58 1.69
N ARG A 189 -4.40 12.80 1.80
CA ARG A 189 -4.87 13.59 0.66
C ARG A 189 -3.79 13.87 -0.39
N ARG A 190 -2.52 13.88 0.00
CA ARG A 190 -1.40 14.14 -0.90
C ARG A 190 -1.04 12.92 -1.75
N TYR A 191 -1.17 11.71 -1.22
CA TYR A 191 -0.60 10.53 -1.83
C TYR A 191 -1.60 9.45 -2.24
N TYR A 192 -2.80 9.41 -1.63
CA TYR A 192 -3.79 8.37 -1.89
C TYR A 192 -4.80 8.84 -2.94
N HIS A 193 -4.45 8.59 -4.20
CA HIS A 193 -5.27 8.94 -5.36
C HIS A 193 -4.88 8.09 -6.58
N PRO A 194 -5.75 7.99 -7.61
CA PRO A 194 -5.59 7.04 -8.72
C PRO A 194 -4.26 7.15 -9.46
N ASN A 195 -3.84 8.36 -9.85
CA ASN A 195 -2.60 8.56 -10.62
C ASN A 195 -1.31 8.33 -9.81
N ASN A 196 -1.40 8.09 -8.49
CA ASN A 196 -0.30 7.63 -7.63
C ASN A 196 -0.40 6.15 -7.26
N ALA A 197 -1.36 5.41 -7.84
CA ALA A 197 -1.63 4.02 -7.52
C ALA A 197 -1.44 3.09 -8.72
N THR A 198 -1.19 1.81 -8.41
CA THR A 198 -1.24 0.71 -9.36
C THR A 198 -2.07 -0.41 -8.74
N LEU A 199 -3.14 -0.80 -9.42
CA LEU A 199 -3.98 -1.93 -9.04
C LEU A 199 -3.55 -3.17 -9.81
N VAL A 200 -3.19 -4.22 -9.10
CA VAL A 200 -2.81 -5.53 -9.65
C VAL A 200 -3.89 -6.53 -9.32
N ILE A 201 -4.43 -7.21 -10.34
CA ILE A 201 -5.44 -8.26 -10.18
C ILE A 201 -4.95 -9.50 -10.90
N ALA A 202 -4.79 -10.59 -10.15
CA ALA A 202 -4.35 -11.87 -10.71
C ALA A 202 -5.27 -13.00 -10.20
N GLY A 203 -5.62 -13.94 -11.08
CA GLY A 203 -6.44 -15.08 -10.70
C GLY A 203 -7.46 -15.52 -11.75
N ASP A 204 -8.51 -16.20 -11.29
CA ASP A 204 -9.55 -16.79 -12.12
C ASP A 204 -10.67 -15.79 -12.41
N PHE A 205 -10.54 -15.09 -13.53
CA PHE A 205 -11.50 -14.08 -14.00
C PHE A 205 -11.39 -13.89 -15.52
N ASN A 206 -12.33 -13.13 -16.09
CA ASN A 206 -12.23 -12.58 -17.44
C ASN A 206 -11.77 -11.12 -17.37
N THR A 207 -10.71 -10.78 -18.09
CA THR A 207 -10.08 -9.45 -18.04
C THR A 207 -11.01 -8.31 -18.45
N GLU A 208 -11.87 -8.49 -19.46
CA GLU A 208 -12.78 -7.42 -19.90
C GLU A 208 -13.84 -7.12 -18.83
N GLU A 209 -14.35 -8.16 -18.16
CA GLU A 209 -15.29 -7.99 -17.04
C GLU A 209 -14.61 -7.29 -15.84
N VAL A 210 -13.36 -7.65 -15.55
CA VAL A 210 -12.57 -7.01 -14.49
C VAL A 210 -12.37 -5.52 -14.78
N LEU A 211 -11.94 -5.18 -15.98
CA LEU A 211 -11.71 -3.79 -16.36
C LEU A 211 -12.98 -2.95 -16.28
N ALA A 212 -14.12 -3.50 -16.70
CA ALA A 212 -15.41 -2.81 -16.56
C ALA A 212 -15.81 -2.59 -15.09
N LYS A 213 -15.51 -3.54 -14.19
CA LYS A 213 -15.75 -3.37 -12.74
C LYS A 213 -14.79 -2.38 -12.11
N VAL A 214 -13.52 -2.40 -12.50
CA VAL A 214 -12.51 -1.44 -12.04
C VAL A 214 -12.87 -0.03 -12.45
N ASP A 215 -13.26 0.18 -13.72
CA ASP A 215 -13.69 1.49 -14.20
C ASP A 215 -14.91 2.01 -13.44
N ARG A 216 -15.88 1.14 -13.16
CA ARG A 216 -17.06 1.50 -12.35
C ARG A 216 -16.69 1.89 -10.91
N ALA A 217 -15.70 1.23 -10.30
CA ALA A 217 -15.32 1.47 -8.91
C ALA A 217 -14.39 2.70 -8.78
N PHE A 218 -13.44 2.86 -9.68
CA PHE A 218 -12.37 3.87 -9.57
C PHE A 218 -12.47 5.00 -10.58
N GLY A 219 -13.15 4.81 -11.72
CA GLY A 219 -13.11 5.75 -12.86
C GLY A 219 -13.60 7.16 -12.52
N ALA A 220 -14.55 7.31 -11.60
CA ALA A 220 -15.06 8.60 -11.15
C ALA A 220 -14.18 9.28 -10.08
N ILE A 221 -13.19 8.60 -9.52
CA ILE A 221 -12.30 9.17 -8.50
C ILE A 221 -11.34 10.15 -9.19
N PRO A 222 -11.26 11.42 -8.74
CA PRO A 222 -10.40 12.40 -9.39
C PRO A 222 -8.91 12.10 -9.19
N SER A 223 -8.10 12.49 -10.17
CA SER A 223 -6.64 12.48 -10.05
C SER A 223 -6.19 13.46 -8.96
N GLY A 224 -5.16 13.07 -8.23
CA GLY A 224 -4.49 13.96 -7.29
C GLY A 224 -3.32 14.74 -7.92
N PRO A 225 -2.60 15.54 -7.12
CA PRO A 225 -1.40 16.23 -7.57
C PRO A 225 -0.32 15.23 -8.01
N PRO A 226 0.53 15.58 -8.98
CA PRO A 226 1.64 14.73 -9.35
C PRO A 226 2.60 14.55 -8.16
N ALA A 227 3.16 13.33 -8.03
CA ALA A 227 4.17 13.06 -7.03
C ALA A 227 5.39 13.97 -7.23
N ALA A 228 5.84 14.62 -6.17
CA ALA A 228 7.05 15.41 -6.22
C ALA A 228 8.26 14.49 -6.47
N PRO A 229 9.19 14.88 -7.35
CA PRO A 229 10.39 14.08 -7.56
C PRO A 229 11.24 14.04 -6.29
N MET A 230 11.77 12.87 -5.97
CA MET A 230 12.76 12.72 -4.90
C MET A 230 14.09 13.30 -5.36
N LEU A 231 14.54 14.35 -4.68
CA LEU A 231 15.75 15.09 -5.06
C LEU A 231 16.93 14.83 -4.11
N HIS A 232 16.81 13.87 -3.20
CA HIS A 232 17.90 13.53 -2.27
C HIS A 232 19.03 12.81 -3.01
N LYS A 233 20.19 13.42 -3.01
CA LYS A 233 21.41 12.84 -3.56
C LYS A 233 22.37 12.55 -2.42
N GLU A 234 22.68 11.27 -2.24
CA GLU A 234 23.68 10.85 -1.25
C GLU A 234 25.05 11.41 -1.62
N PRO A 235 25.81 12.02 -0.68
CA PRO A 235 27.16 12.45 -0.96
C PRO A 235 28.08 11.25 -1.18
N PRO A 236 29.21 11.42 -1.89
CA PRO A 236 30.23 10.37 -1.97
C PRO A 236 30.65 9.89 -0.59
N GLN A 237 30.75 8.60 -0.42
CA GLN A 237 31.19 7.93 0.79
C GLN A 237 32.62 7.45 0.66
#